data_03c782778b653c01aaee51f014e24a67
#
_entry.id   03c782778b653c01aaee51f014e24a67
#
_cell.length_a   1.000
_cell.length_b   1.000
_cell.length_c   1.000
_cell.angle_alpha   90.00
_cell.angle_beta   90.00
_cell.angle_gamma   90.00
#
_symmetry.space_group_name_H-M   'P 1'
#
loop_
_entity.id
_entity.type
_entity.pdbx_description
1 polymer ?
#
loop_
_entity_poly.entity_id
_entity_poly.type
_entity_poly.pdbx_seq_one_letter_code
_entity_poly.pdbx_strand_id
1 'polypeptide(L)'
;MEFVTLNNGVKMPQEGFGVFQVPDPAQCEQAVLDAIASGYRLIDTAAAYMNEKAVGEAIKKCGVPREELFITTKLWVQDASYEGAKKAIQTSLDNLGLDYLDLYLIHQPMGDYIGAYRAMEEAYREGKLKAIGVCNFYPARLADLCETVDVMPAVNQVELHPFFQQEDALAVMKEYGVKPEAWGPFAEGNHGIFTHPVLTKIGDKYGKSAAQVALRWNIQRGVTVIPKSVHKDRMEQNINVWDFELSAEDMAEIAKLDLGHSEIVNHDDPAFTKMLHGLKVHE
;
A
#
# COMPACT_ATOMS: atom_id res chain seq x y z
N MET A 1 7.83 12.85 -9.64
CA MET A 1 6.77 12.03 -9.05
C MET A 1 5.48 12.35 -9.75
N GLU A 2 4.73 11.35 -10.16
CA GLU A 2 3.42 11.47 -10.79
C GLU A 2 2.30 11.13 -9.80
N PHE A 3 1.07 11.49 -10.17
CA PHE A 3 -0.11 11.27 -9.33
C PHE A 3 -1.18 10.51 -10.11
N VAL A 4 -1.84 9.60 -9.45
CA VAL A 4 -3.09 9.01 -9.94
C VAL A 4 -4.28 9.76 -9.34
N THR A 5 -5.36 9.86 -10.10
CA THR A 5 -6.61 10.42 -9.59
C THR A 5 -7.50 9.26 -9.16
N LEU A 6 -7.89 9.26 -7.89
CA LEU A 6 -8.82 8.29 -7.32
C LEU A 6 -10.25 8.53 -7.84
N ASN A 7 -11.14 7.55 -7.66
CA ASN A 7 -12.51 7.62 -8.14
C ASN A 7 -13.34 8.76 -7.51
N ASN A 8 -12.92 9.28 -6.37
CA ASN A 8 -13.52 10.44 -5.69
C ASN A 8 -12.82 11.77 -6.01
N GLY A 9 -11.87 11.81 -6.94
CA GLY A 9 -11.15 13.00 -7.39
C GLY A 9 -9.89 13.35 -6.58
N VAL A 10 -9.62 12.65 -5.48
CA VAL A 10 -8.40 12.86 -4.68
C VAL A 10 -7.17 12.45 -5.51
N LYS A 11 -6.11 13.25 -5.45
CA LYS A 11 -4.83 12.95 -6.10
C LYS A 11 -3.92 12.22 -5.12
N MET A 12 -3.48 11.03 -5.50
CA MET A 12 -2.59 10.17 -4.73
C MET A 12 -1.24 10.05 -5.45
N PRO A 13 -0.08 10.25 -4.77
CA PRO A 13 1.22 9.96 -5.37
C PRO A 13 1.29 8.50 -5.84
N GLN A 14 1.83 8.26 -7.05
CA GLN A 14 1.91 6.92 -7.62
C GLN A 14 3.10 6.12 -7.06
N GLU A 15 3.91 6.74 -6.22
CA GLU A 15 4.96 6.10 -5.46
C GLU A 15 4.97 6.63 -4.04
N GLY A 16 4.95 5.71 -3.08
CA GLY A 16 4.96 5.98 -1.65
C GLY A 16 6.06 5.22 -0.92
N PHE A 17 6.06 5.36 0.39
CA PHE A 17 7.01 4.72 1.28
C PHE A 17 6.27 3.91 2.35
N GLY A 18 6.54 2.60 2.41
CA GLY A 18 5.97 1.69 3.42
C GLY A 18 6.86 1.55 4.65
N VAL A 19 6.24 1.33 5.82
CA VAL A 19 6.96 1.12 7.10
C VAL A 19 6.68 -0.24 7.73
N PHE A 20 6.17 -1.20 6.98
CA PHE A 20 6.03 -2.58 7.46
C PHE A 20 7.39 -3.17 7.86
N GLN A 21 7.44 -3.97 8.93
CA GLN A 21 8.67 -4.55 9.49
C GLN A 21 9.72 -3.51 9.93
N VAL A 22 9.27 -2.34 10.41
CA VAL A 22 10.13 -1.37 11.10
C VAL A 22 9.57 -1.16 12.52
N PRO A 23 9.79 -2.12 13.45
CA PRO A 23 9.16 -2.10 14.76
C PRO A 23 9.85 -1.16 15.76
N ASP A 24 11.12 -0.83 15.56
CA ASP A 24 11.83 0.12 16.41
C ASP A 24 11.34 1.54 16.15
N PRO A 25 10.80 2.25 17.17
CA PRO A 25 10.19 3.57 16.96
C PRO A 25 11.19 4.62 16.46
N ALA A 26 12.42 4.61 16.94
CA ALA A 26 13.43 5.60 16.55
C ALA A 26 13.89 5.34 15.10
N GLN A 27 14.05 4.06 14.71
CA GLN A 27 14.36 3.68 13.34
C GLN A 27 13.21 4.02 12.39
N CYS A 28 11.96 3.79 12.82
CA CYS A 28 10.78 4.10 12.02
C CYS A 28 10.66 5.62 11.79
N GLU A 29 10.78 6.42 12.84
CA GLU A 29 10.78 7.88 12.74
C GLU A 29 11.87 8.37 11.78
N GLN A 30 13.11 7.88 11.95
CA GLN A 30 14.22 8.29 11.08
C GLN A 30 14.01 7.86 9.62
N ALA A 31 13.50 6.65 9.39
CA ALA A 31 13.23 6.14 8.04
C ALA A 31 12.17 7.00 7.32
N VAL A 32 11.11 7.42 8.02
CA VAL A 32 10.08 8.31 7.46
C VAL A 32 10.64 9.70 7.16
N LEU A 33 11.46 10.26 8.06
CA LEU A 33 12.14 11.54 7.82
C LEU A 33 13.05 11.49 6.59
N ASP A 34 13.85 10.42 6.46
CA ASP A 34 14.74 10.23 5.31
C ASP A 34 13.95 10.04 4.01
N ALA A 35 12.84 9.31 4.03
CA ALA A 35 11.98 9.14 2.88
C ALA A 35 11.37 10.48 2.44
N ILE A 36 10.82 11.27 3.35
CA ILE A 36 10.26 12.59 3.04
C ILE A 36 11.35 13.54 2.50
N ALA A 37 12.53 13.53 3.10
CA ALA A 37 13.70 14.29 2.63
C ALA A 37 14.17 13.87 1.24
N SER A 38 14.02 12.57 0.89
CA SER A 38 14.33 12.04 -0.45
C SER A 38 13.24 12.35 -1.48
N GLY A 39 12.12 12.97 -1.08
CA GLY A 39 11.05 13.41 -1.98
C GLY A 39 9.76 12.61 -1.92
N TYR A 40 9.67 11.56 -1.10
CA TYR A 40 8.40 10.84 -0.91
C TYR A 40 7.35 11.76 -0.28
N ARG A 41 6.09 11.60 -0.70
CA ARG A 41 4.94 12.35 -0.16
C ARG A 41 3.81 11.44 0.29
N LEU A 42 3.77 10.17 -0.12
CA LEU A 42 2.87 9.15 0.40
C LEU A 42 3.63 8.30 1.42
N ILE A 43 3.07 8.18 2.64
CA ILE A 43 3.57 7.32 3.72
C ILE A 43 2.48 6.32 4.09
N ASP A 44 2.81 5.04 4.01
CA ASP A 44 1.90 3.91 4.30
C ASP A 44 2.31 3.21 5.60
N THR A 45 1.41 3.23 6.58
CA THR A 45 1.51 2.49 7.84
C THR A 45 0.25 1.64 8.08
N ALA A 46 0.10 1.05 9.25
CA ALA A 46 -1.10 0.34 9.70
C ALA A 46 -1.13 0.22 11.22
N ALA A 47 -2.33 0.11 11.81
CA ALA A 47 -2.48 -0.19 13.24
C ALA A 47 -1.72 -1.46 13.64
N ALA A 48 -1.77 -2.50 12.78
CA ALA A 48 -1.05 -3.77 13.01
C ALA A 48 0.47 -3.66 13.03
N TYR A 49 1.05 -2.60 12.50
CA TYR A 49 2.52 -2.39 12.53
C TYR A 49 3.00 -1.82 13.86
N MET A 50 2.08 -1.31 14.69
CA MET A 50 2.33 -0.72 16.01
C MET A 50 3.35 0.43 15.98
N ASN A 51 3.50 1.10 14.84
CA ASN A 51 4.46 2.19 14.63
C ASN A 51 3.81 3.53 14.20
N GLU A 52 2.47 3.63 14.25
CA GLU A 52 1.75 4.87 13.89
C GLU A 52 2.26 6.10 14.67
N LYS A 53 2.57 5.95 15.95
CA LYS A 53 3.13 7.06 16.77
C LYS A 53 4.48 7.56 16.25
N ALA A 54 5.35 6.66 15.84
CA ALA A 54 6.65 7.01 15.27
C ALA A 54 6.50 7.72 13.92
N VAL A 55 5.55 7.26 13.09
CA VAL A 55 5.18 7.95 11.84
C VAL A 55 4.65 9.35 12.12
N GLY A 56 3.75 9.51 13.11
CA GLY A 56 3.22 10.81 13.53
C GLY A 56 4.30 11.78 14.00
N GLU A 57 5.26 11.31 14.80
CA GLU A 57 6.41 12.13 15.23
C GLU A 57 7.30 12.56 14.05
N ALA A 58 7.50 11.69 13.06
CA ALA A 58 8.23 12.04 11.85
C ALA A 58 7.48 13.11 11.03
N ILE A 59 6.17 12.96 10.83
CA ILE A 59 5.33 13.93 10.11
C ILE A 59 5.43 15.30 10.78
N LYS A 60 5.34 15.36 12.11
CA LYS A 60 5.44 16.60 12.89
C LYS A 60 6.81 17.30 12.73
N LYS A 61 7.89 16.53 12.55
CA LYS A 61 9.27 17.02 12.48
C LYS A 61 9.80 17.26 11.07
N CYS A 62 9.14 16.72 10.02
CA CYS A 62 9.67 16.68 8.66
C CYS A 62 9.78 18.03 7.96
N GLY A 63 9.11 19.08 8.47
CA GLY A 63 9.12 20.41 7.89
C GLY A 63 8.32 20.57 6.60
N VAL A 64 7.61 19.53 6.15
CA VAL A 64 6.72 19.56 4.98
C VAL A 64 5.29 19.84 5.47
N PRO A 65 4.55 20.77 4.86
CA PRO A 65 3.14 21.03 5.20
C PRO A 65 2.30 19.74 5.12
N ARG A 66 1.37 19.56 6.08
CA ARG A 66 0.52 18.34 6.16
C ARG A 66 -0.27 18.10 4.87
N GLU A 67 -0.73 19.13 4.23
CA GLU A 67 -1.49 19.07 2.98
C GLU A 67 -0.68 18.63 1.75
N GLU A 68 0.64 18.65 1.85
CA GLU A 68 1.54 18.11 0.82
C GLU A 68 1.85 16.61 1.03
N LEU A 69 1.46 16.07 2.19
CA LEU A 69 1.66 14.66 2.53
C LEU A 69 0.37 13.88 2.30
N PHE A 70 0.51 12.66 1.82
CA PHE A 70 -0.56 11.67 1.68
C PHE A 70 -0.32 10.54 2.68
N ILE A 71 -1.14 10.45 3.72
CA ILE A 71 -0.93 9.51 4.83
C ILE A 71 -1.99 8.42 4.79
N THR A 72 -1.51 7.18 4.67
CA THR A 72 -2.33 5.95 4.68
C THR A 72 -2.09 5.17 5.96
N THR A 73 -3.17 4.73 6.60
CA THR A 73 -3.13 3.67 7.63
C THR A 73 -4.30 2.71 7.46
N LYS A 74 -4.35 1.63 8.27
CA LYS A 74 -5.23 0.49 8.00
C LYS A 74 -5.87 -0.04 9.28
N LEU A 75 -7.16 -0.38 9.18
CA LEU A 75 -7.95 -1.06 10.21
C LEU A 75 -7.51 -2.51 10.37
N TRP A 76 -7.19 -2.91 11.59
CA TRP A 76 -6.86 -4.31 11.86
C TRP A 76 -8.10 -5.20 12.06
N VAL A 77 -7.93 -6.50 11.83
CA VAL A 77 -9.00 -7.52 11.96
C VAL A 77 -9.68 -7.49 13.34
N GLN A 78 -8.93 -7.19 14.40
CA GLN A 78 -9.45 -7.12 15.77
C GLN A 78 -10.62 -6.14 15.91
N ASP A 79 -10.60 -5.06 15.12
CA ASP A 79 -11.58 -3.98 15.16
C ASP A 79 -12.58 -4.04 13.98
N ALA A 80 -12.59 -5.14 13.23
CA ALA A 80 -13.47 -5.33 12.07
C ALA A 80 -14.93 -5.51 12.50
N SER A 81 -15.56 -4.38 12.85
CA SER A 81 -17.00 -4.20 13.13
C SER A 81 -17.31 -2.71 13.00
N TYR A 82 -18.60 -2.34 12.94
CA TYR A 82 -18.99 -0.93 12.86
C TYR A 82 -18.46 -0.11 14.06
N GLU A 83 -18.73 -0.55 15.29
CA GLU A 83 -18.29 0.16 16.50
C GLU A 83 -16.76 0.08 16.73
N GLY A 84 -16.15 -1.06 16.38
CA GLY A 84 -14.70 -1.23 16.43
C GLY A 84 -14.00 -0.28 15.49
N ALA A 85 -14.44 -0.18 14.24
CA ALA A 85 -13.85 0.69 13.24
C ALA A 85 -13.97 2.19 13.61
N LYS A 86 -15.10 2.63 14.18
CA LYS A 86 -15.24 4.01 14.70
C LYS A 86 -14.17 4.35 15.73
N LYS A 87 -13.92 3.45 16.67
CA LYS A 87 -12.88 3.62 17.69
C LYS A 87 -11.48 3.57 17.10
N ALA A 88 -11.23 2.60 16.21
CA ALA A 88 -9.94 2.40 15.58
C ALA A 88 -9.52 3.59 14.70
N ILE A 89 -10.44 4.20 13.95
CA ILE A 89 -10.21 5.42 13.19
C ILE A 89 -9.71 6.54 14.12
N GLN A 90 -10.40 6.78 15.23
CA GLN A 90 -9.99 7.81 16.18
C GLN A 90 -8.63 7.48 16.82
N THR A 91 -8.40 6.21 17.18
CA THR A 91 -7.12 5.76 17.74
C THR A 91 -5.97 5.99 16.75
N SER A 92 -6.16 5.69 15.47
CA SER A 92 -5.16 5.96 14.42
C SER A 92 -4.88 7.45 14.27
N LEU A 93 -5.92 8.30 14.26
CA LEU A 93 -5.76 9.76 14.22
C LEU A 93 -4.96 10.26 15.43
N ASP A 94 -5.29 9.79 16.63
CA ASP A 94 -4.60 10.17 17.88
C ASP A 94 -3.14 9.71 17.88
N ASN A 95 -2.87 8.47 17.44
CA ASN A 95 -1.51 7.92 17.35
C ASN A 95 -0.64 8.70 16.36
N LEU A 96 -1.20 9.06 15.21
CA LEU A 96 -0.53 9.84 14.18
C LEU A 96 -0.46 11.33 14.51
N GLY A 97 -1.28 11.81 15.46
CA GLY A 97 -1.40 13.24 15.81
C GLY A 97 -1.98 14.06 14.67
N LEU A 98 -2.97 13.54 13.95
CA LEU A 98 -3.56 14.12 12.75
C LEU A 98 -5.07 14.37 12.93
N ASP A 99 -5.57 15.41 12.27
CA ASP A 99 -7.01 15.73 12.23
C ASP A 99 -7.75 14.95 11.14
N TYR A 100 -7.02 14.46 10.11
CA TYR A 100 -7.56 13.68 9.01
C TYR A 100 -6.52 12.72 8.43
N LEU A 101 -6.99 11.67 7.77
CA LEU A 101 -6.20 10.74 6.95
C LEU A 101 -6.52 10.93 5.47
N ASP A 102 -5.52 10.78 4.61
CA ASP A 102 -5.73 10.86 3.16
C ASP A 102 -6.35 9.57 2.64
N LEU A 103 -5.94 8.41 3.19
CA LEU A 103 -6.50 7.11 2.85
C LEU A 103 -6.57 6.22 4.10
N TYR A 104 -7.72 5.57 4.31
CA TYR A 104 -7.89 4.55 5.33
C TYR A 104 -8.36 3.26 4.71
N LEU A 105 -7.69 2.14 5.03
CA LEU A 105 -7.93 0.85 4.39
C LEU A 105 -8.40 -0.20 5.40
N ILE A 106 -9.31 -1.09 5.02
CA ILE A 106 -9.47 -2.37 5.71
C ILE A 106 -8.26 -3.24 5.38
N HIS A 107 -7.48 -3.64 6.40
CA HIS A 107 -6.19 -4.31 6.20
C HIS A 107 -6.34 -5.75 5.67
N GLN A 108 -7.38 -6.46 6.13
CA GLN A 108 -7.63 -7.84 5.74
C GLN A 108 -9.14 -8.07 5.50
N PRO A 109 -9.50 -8.89 4.51
CA PRO A 109 -10.90 -9.19 4.19
C PRO A 109 -11.52 -10.20 5.17
N MET A 110 -11.49 -9.87 6.48
CA MET A 110 -11.88 -10.77 7.57
C MET A 110 -12.76 -10.06 8.59
N GLY A 111 -13.57 -10.83 9.34
CA GLY A 111 -14.51 -10.30 10.31
C GLY A 111 -15.71 -9.61 9.67
N ASP A 112 -16.33 -8.68 10.39
CA ASP A 112 -17.42 -7.85 9.86
C ASP A 112 -16.85 -6.64 9.11
N TYR A 113 -16.14 -6.89 8.01
CA TYR A 113 -15.56 -5.82 7.19
C TYR A 113 -16.63 -4.94 6.52
N ILE A 114 -17.84 -5.45 6.28
CA ILE A 114 -18.96 -4.64 5.75
C ILE A 114 -19.40 -3.61 6.80
N GLY A 115 -19.62 -4.03 8.04
CA GLY A 115 -19.94 -3.13 9.14
C GLY A 115 -18.82 -2.11 9.37
N ALA A 116 -17.56 -2.54 9.35
CA ALA A 116 -16.40 -1.66 9.45
C ALA A 116 -16.34 -0.64 8.30
N TYR A 117 -16.61 -1.08 7.06
CA TYR A 117 -16.61 -0.18 5.90
C TYR A 117 -17.69 0.89 6.01
N ARG A 118 -18.87 0.57 6.54
CA ARG A 118 -19.94 1.56 6.80
C ARG A 118 -19.50 2.63 7.82
N ALA A 119 -18.75 2.26 8.84
CA ALA A 119 -18.15 3.24 9.75
C ALA A 119 -17.11 4.13 9.05
N MET A 120 -16.33 3.56 8.14
CA MET A 120 -15.41 4.33 7.30
C MET A 120 -16.14 5.30 6.37
N GLU A 121 -17.27 4.91 5.78
CA GLU A 121 -18.13 5.78 4.97
C GLU A 121 -18.67 6.97 5.78
N GLU A 122 -19.04 6.76 7.05
CA GLU A 122 -19.46 7.85 7.96
C GLU A 122 -18.31 8.82 8.21
N ALA A 123 -17.13 8.31 8.59
CA ALA A 123 -15.93 9.12 8.80
C ALA A 123 -15.46 9.87 7.52
N TYR A 124 -15.66 9.26 6.35
CA TYR A 124 -15.44 9.90 5.05
C TYR A 124 -16.40 11.09 4.83
N ARG A 125 -17.70 10.90 5.09
CA ARG A 125 -18.70 11.98 4.98
C ARG A 125 -18.44 13.10 6.01
N GLU A 126 -17.88 12.78 7.18
CA GLU A 126 -17.44 13.75 8.20
C GLU A 126 -16.14 14.49 7.82
N GLY A 127 -15.42 14.04 6.77
CA GLY A 127 -14.17 14.63 6.33
C GLY A 127 -12.93 14.21 7.12
N LYS A 128 -13.06 13.26 8.05
CA LYS A 128 -11.92 12.66 8.78
C LYS A 128 -11.05 11.77 7.87
N LEU A 129 -11.67 11.16 6.86
CA LEU A 129 -11.02 10.32 5.85
C LEU A 129 -11.24 10.98 4.48
N LYS A 130 -10.16 11.26 3.73
CA LYS A 130 -10.26 11.86 2.39
C LYS A 130 -10.54 10.83 1.31
N ALA A 131 -10.13 9.59 1.52
CA ALA A 131 -10.46 8.42 0.71
C ALA A 131 -10.52 7.18 1.60
N ILE A 132 -11.31 6.20 1.18
CA ILE A 132 -11.43 4.90 1.85
C ILE A 132 -11.22 3.77 0.86
N GLY A 133 -10.70 2.64 1.34
CA GLY A 133 -10.42 1.49 0.49
C GLY A 133 -10.16 0.23 1.30
N VAL A 134 -9.51 -0.71 0.67
CA VAL A 134 -9.31 -2.06 1.22
C VAL A 134 -7.93 -2.62 0.87
N CYS A 135 -7.53 -3.70 1.53
CA CYS A 135 -6.36 -4.49 1.17
C CYS A 135 -6.75 -5.97 1.05
N ASN A 136 -6.10 -6.64 0.11
CA ASN A 136 -6.22 -8.10 -0.08
C ASN A 136 -7.64 -8.57 -0.43
N PHE A 137 -8.46 -7.69 -1.02
CA PHE A 137 -9.76 -8.06 -1.57
C PHE A 137 -9.56 -8.57 -2.99
N TYR A 138 -9.45 -9.88 -3.13
CA TYR A 138 -9.32 -10.55 -4.42
C TYR A 138 -10.64 -10.51 -5.20
N PRO A 139 -10.67 -10.81 -6.50
CA PRO A 139 -11.74 -10.44 -7.44
C PRO A 139 -13.16 -10.60 -6.94
N ALA A 140 -13.56 -11.79 -6.52
CA ALA A 140 -14.94 -12.05 -6.09
C ALA A 140 -15.32 -11.25 -4.82
N ARG A 141 -14.38 -11.10 -3.88
CA ARG A 141 -14.62 -10.37 -2.64
C ARG A 141 -14.64 -8.86 -2.85
N LEU A 142 -13.81 -8.34 -3.76
CA LEU A 142 -13.86 -6.94 -4.15
C LEU A 142 -15.18 -6.61 -4.82
N ALA A 143 -15.63 -7.45 -5.76
CA ALA A 143 -16.91 -7.26 -6.44
C ALA A 143 -18.08 -7.26 -5.44
N ASP A 144 -18.14 -8.25 -4.52
CA ASP A 144 -19.19 -8.32 -3.50
C ASP A 144 -19.23 -7.06 -2.61
N LEU A 145 -18.07 -6.55 -2.20
CA LEU A 145 -17.99 -5.28 -1.46
C LEU A 145 -18.52 -4.12 -2.30
N CYS A 146 -18.07 -3.97 -3.54
CA CYS A 146 -18.44 -2.88 -4.43
C CYS A 146 -19.95 -2.83 -4.72
N GLU A 147 -20.61 -4.00 -4.82
CA GLU A 147 -22.06 -4.10 -5.00
C GLU A 147 -22.86 -3.88 -3.70
N THR A 148 -22.18 -3.82 -2.53
CA THR A 148 -22.83 -3.76 -1.21
C THR A 148 -22.75 -2.38 -0.56
N VAL A 149 -21.72 -1.58 -0.88
CA VAL A 149 -21.41 -0.32 -0.18
C VAL A 149 -21.89 0.90 -0.96
N ASP A 150 -22.10 2.02 -0.24
CA ASP A 150 -22.54 3.29 -0.85
C ASP A 150 -21.38 4.09 -1.44
N VAL A 151 -20.20 4.05 -0.80
CA VAL A 151 -18.98 4.74 -1.24
C VAL A 151 -18.01 3.70 -1.79
N MET A 152 -17.77 3.77 -3.10
CA MET A 152 -16.87 2.86 -3.78
C MET A 152 -15.45 2.91 -3.18
N PRO A 153 -14.79 1.76 -2.94
CA PRO A 153 -13.38 1.75 -2.54
C PRO A 153 -12.53 2.55 -3.55
N ALA A 154 -11.70 3.46 -3.05
CA ALA A 154 -10.82 4.23 -3.92
C ALA A 154 -9.56 3.44 -4.31
N VAL A 155 -9.09 2.58 -3.40
CA VAL A 155 -7.86 1.79 -3.54
C VAL A 155 -8.11 0.35 -3.06
N ASN A 156 -7.51 -0.62 -3.73
CA ASN A 156 -7.29 -1.96 -3.19
C ASN A 156 -5.78 -2.26 -3.21
N GLN A 157 -5.20 -2.36 -2.01
CA GLN A 157 -3.79 -2.65 -1.82
C GLN A 157 -3.57 -4.16 -1.75
N VAL A 158 -2.87 -4.73 -2.73
CA VAL A 158 -2.66 -6.18 -2.86
C VAL A 158 -1.18 -6.51 -3.03
N GLU A 159 -0.80 -7.76 -2.76
CA GLU A 159 0.50 -8.28 -3.19
C GLU A 159 0.63 -8.15 -4.70
N LEU A 160 1.67 -7.43 -5.17
CA LEU A 160 1.88 -7.28 -6.59
C LEU A 160 3.35 -7.00 -6.92
N HIS A 161 3.97 -7.92 -7.65
CA HIS A 161 5.37 -7.88 -8.06
C HIS A 161 5.57 -8.74 -9.31
N PRO A 162 6.76 -8.72 -9.96
CA PRO A 162 6.99 -9.47 -11.20
C PRO A 162 6.67 -10.97 -11.16
N PHE A 163 6.69 -11.59 -9.98
CA PHE A 163 6.40 -13.02 -9.83
C PHE A 163 4.94 -13.32 -9.42
N PHE A 164 4.16 -12.30 -9.06
CA PHE A 164 2.72 -12.41 -8.85
C PHE A 164 2.04 -11.15 -9.38
N GLN A 165 1.54 -11.23 -10.62
CA GLN A 165 1.19 -10.05 -11.42
C GLN A 165 -0.26 -9.63 -11.33
N GLN A 166 -1.15 -10.51 -10.82
CA GLN A 166 -2.53 -10.17 -10.45
C GLN A 166 -3.40 -9.61 -11.60
N GLU A 167 -3.24 -10.09 -12.84
CA GLU A 167 -3.95 -9.55 -14.02
C GLU A 167 -5.48 -9.58 -13.84
N ASP A 168 -6.04 -10.68 -13.31
CA ASP A 168 -7.48 -10.80 -13.06
C ASP A 168 -7.96 -9.79 -11.99
N ALA A 169 -7.18 -9.59 -10.94
CA ALA A 169 -7.51 -8.62 -9.90
C ALA A 169 -7.44 -7.18 -10.45
N LEU A 170 -6.44 -6.86 -11.26
CA LEU A 170 -6.33 -5.55 -11.92
C LEU A 170 -7.49 -5.30 -12.87
N ALA A 171 -7.95 -6.32 -13.60
CA ALA A 171 -9.11 -6.20 -14.48
C ALA A 171 -10.39 -5.85 -13.72
N VAL A 172 -10.66 -6.53 -12.59
CA VAL A 172 -11.82 -6.25 -11.73
C VAL A 172 -11.69 -4.87 -11.07
N MET A 173 -10.51 -4.50 -10.55
CA MET A 173 -10.29 -3.16 -10.00
C MET A 173 -10.57 -2.07 -11.05
N LYS A 174 -10.13 -2.28 -12.29
CA LYS A 174 -10.40 -1.35 -13.40
C LYS A 174 -11.88 -1.22 -13.70
N GLU A 175 -12.62 -2.32 -13.70
CA GLU A 175 -14.08 -2.33 -13.93
C GLU A 175 -14.83 -1.48 -12.91
N TYR A 176 -14.48 -1.59 -11.62
CA TYR A 176 -15.09 -0.80 -10.55
C TYR A 176 -14.45 0.58 -10.33
N GLY A 177 -13.43 0.95 -11.10
CA GLY A 177 -12.73 2.22 -10.94
C GLY A 177 -11.88 2.31 -9.66
N VAL A 178 -11.54 1.17 -9.07
CA VAL A 178 -10.66 1.04 -7.89
C VAL A 178 -9.20 1.10 -8.33
N LYS A 179 -8.36 1.89 -7.66
CA LYS A 179 -6.93 1.97 -8.00
C LYS A 179 -6.14 0.85 -7.32
N PRO A 180 -5.27 0.15 -8.07
CA PRO A 180 -4.36 -0.82 -7.49
C PRO A 180 -3.20 -0.14 -6.77
N GLU A 181 -2.83 -0.68 -5.61
CA GLU A 181 -1.62 -0.35 -4.89
C GLU A 181 -0.89 -1.64 -4.54
N ALA A 182 0.43 -1.69 -4.78
CA ALA A 182 1.25 -2.87 -4.57
C ALA A 182 1.93 -2.85 -3.20
N TRP A 183 1.54 -3.76 -2.30
CA TRP A 183 2.44 -4.14 -1.22
C TRP A 183 3.41 -5.22 -1.71
N GLY A 184 4.58 -5.31 -1.06
CA GLY A 184 5.62 -6.25 -1.44
C GLY A 184 6.13 -6.09 -2.89
N PRO A 185 6.35 -4.87 -3.43
CA PRO A 185 6.75 -4.69 -4.82
C PRO A 185 8.08 -5.37 -5.16
N PHE A 186 8.83 -5.77 -4.14
CA PHE A 186 10.08 -6.54 -4.23
C PHE A 186 9.92 -8.00 -3.79
N ALA A 187 8.71 -8.58 -3.79
CA ALA A 187 8.45 -9.97 -3.40
C ALA A 187 9.09 -10.36 -2.05
N GLU A 188 9.23 -9.42 -1.12
CA GLU A 188 9.97 -9.55 0.15
C GLU A 188 11.43 -10.08 -0.01
N GLY A 189 12.03 -9.85 -1.18
CA GLY A 189 13.38 -10.31 -1.52
C GLY A 189 13.45 -11.73 -2.09
N ASN A 190 12.32 -12.41 -2.25
CA ASN A 190 12.24 -13.74 -2.82
C ASN A 190 12.69 -13.76 -4.31
N HIS A 191 12.96 -14.93 -4.83
CA HIS A 191 13.40 -15.18 -6.23
C HIS A 191 14.66 -14.41 -6.65
N GLY A 192 15.42 -13.88 -5.67
CA GLY A 192 16.59 -13.07 -5.98
C GLY A 192 16.24 -11.81 -6.77
N ILE A 193 15.08 -11.20 -6.52
CA ILE A 193 14.52 -10.08 -7.29
C ILE A 193 15.53 -8.97 -7.57
N PHE A 194 16.42 -8.67 -6.63
CA PHE A 194 17.42 -7.61 -6.76
C PHE A 194 18.57 -7.94 -7.72
N THR A 195 18.73 -9.23 -8.08
CA THR A 195 19.77 -9.74 -9.00
C THR A 195 19.19 -10.68 -10.04
N HIS A 196 17.87 -10.71 -10.21
CA HIS A 196 17.20 -11.59 -11.14
C HIS A 196 17.66 -11.34 -12.58
N PRO A 197 18.12 -12.37 -13.32
CA PRO A 197 18.78 -12.17 -14.61
C PRO A 197 17.97 -11.36 -15.64
N VAL A 198 16.65 -11.59 -15.71
CA VAL A 198 15.76 -10.84 -16.62
C VAL A 198 15.68 -9.37 -16.21
N LEU A 199 15.43 -9.09 -14.92
CA LEU A 199 15.29 -7.71 -14.43
C LEU A 199 16.62 -6.95 -14.52
N THR A 200 17.74 -7.59 -14.22
CA THR A 200 19.08 -7.01 -14.36
C THR A 200 19.41 -6.67 -15.81
N LYS A 201 19.17 -7.63 -16.74
CA LYS A 201 19.41 -7.43 -18.17
C LYS A 201 18.56 -6.28 -18.73
N ILE A 202 17.32 -6.13 -18.26
CA ILE A 202 16.47 -5.00 -18.64
C ILE A 202 17.03 -3.71 -18.04
N GLY A 203 17.37 -3.70 -16.75
CA GLY A 203 17.94 -2.55 -16.06
C GLY A 203 19.23 -2.02 -16.73
N ASP A 204 20.11 -2.89 -17.17
CA ASP A 204 21.35 -2.53 -17.84
C ASP A 204 21.12 -1.68 -19.10
N LYS A 205 19.99 -1.86 -19.81
CA LYS A 205 19.63 -1.03 -20.98
C LYS A 205 19.40 0.44 -20.62
N TYR A 206 18.95 0.70 -19.40
CA TYR A 206 18.53 2.02 -18.91
C TYR A 206 19.48 2.58 -17.84
N GLY A 207 20.53 1.85 -17.47
CA GLY A 207 21.42 2.20 -16.35
C GLY A 207 20.70 2.16 -15.01
N LYS A 208 19.74 1.22 -14.83
CA LYS A 208 18.89 1.07 -13.65
C LYS A 208 19.08 -0.29 -12.99
N SER A 209 18.83 -0.36 -11.69
CA SER A 209 18.83 -1.63 -10.93
C SER A 209 17.59 -2.47 -11.22
N ALA A 210 17.68 -3.77 -10.93
CA ALA A 210 16.52 -4.67 -10.99
C ALA A 210 15.35 -4.20 -10.10
N ALA A 211 15.64 -3.58 -8.94
CA ALA A 211 14.63 -2.97 -8.09
C ALA A 211 13.89 -1.83 -8.78
N GLN A 212 14.62 -0.92 -9.44
CA GLN A 212 14.01 0.18 -10.20
C GLN A 212 13.17 -0.33 -11.37
N VAL A 213 13.62 -1.40 -12.04
CA VAL A 213 12.83 -2.07 -13.10
C VAL A 213 11.51 -2.61 -12.54
N ALA A 214 11.53 -3.30 -11.40
CA ALA A 214 10.33 -3.85 -10.77
C ALA A 214 9.33 -2.75 -10.36
N LEU A 215 9.81 -1.63 -9.83
CA LEU A 215 8.96 -0.48 -9.50
C LEU A 215 8.39 0.17 -10.76
N ARG A 216 9.23 0.45 -11.76
CA ARG A 216 8.78 1.08 -13.00
C ARG A 216 7.76 0.23 -13.75
N TRP A 217 7.96 -1.10 -13.75
CA TRP A 217 7.01 -2.05 -14.33
C TRP A 217 5.61 -1.93 -13.69
N ASN A 218 5.53 -1.86 -12.37
CA ASN A 218 4.26 -1.64 -11.67
C ASN A 218 3.65 -0.28 -12.03
N ILE A 219 4.44 0.79 -11.98
CA ILE A 219 4.02 2.16 -12.28
C ILE A 219 3.43 2.25 -13.70
N GLN A 220 4.08 1.65 -14.70
CA GLN A 220 3.59 1.65 -16.08
C GLN A 220 2.29 0.86 -16.28
N ARG A 221 1.97 -0.06 -15.39
CA ARG A 221 0.68 -0.77 -15.34
C ARG A 221 -0.40 0.03 -14.59
N GLY A 222 -0.11 1.26 -14.17
CA GLY A 222 -1.02 2.11 -13.40
C GLY A 222 -1.14 1.71 -11.92
N VAL A 223 -0.19 0.94 -11.41
CA VAL A 223 -0.14 0.48 -10.01
C VAL A 223 0.68 1.47 -9.19
N THR A 224 0.15 1.90 -8.05
CA THR A 224 0.91 2.64 -7.04
C THR A 224 1.81 1.67 -6.28
N VAL A 225 3.04 2.07 -5.96
CA VAL A 225 4.02 1.22 -5.27
C VAL A 225 4.44 1.84 -3.94
N ILE A 226 4.64 1.01 -2.91
CA ILE A 226 5.05 1.44 -1.57
C ILE A 226 6.29 0.65 -1.09
N PRO A 227 7.43 0.77 -1.78
CA PRO A 227 8.65 0.10 -1.34
C PRO A 227 9.05 0.53 0.06
N LYS A 228 9.64 -0.40 0.83
CA LYS A 228 10.18 -0.15 2.16
C LYS A 228 11.70 -0.23 2.15
N SER A 229 12.36 0.68 2.84
CA SER A 229 13.77 0.61 3.16
C SER A 229 14.06 1.31 4.50
N VAL A 230 15.14 0.95 5.17
CA VAL A 230 15.73 1.70 6.30
C VAL A 230 17.07 2.32 5.91
N HIS A 231 17.42 2.29 4.64
CA HIS A 231 18.65 2.82 4.07
C HIS A 231 18.31 3.97 3.11
N LYS A 232 18.79 5.16 3.41
CA LYS A 232 18.48 6.38 2.65
C LYS A 232 18.92 6.30 1.18
N ASP A 233 20.09 5.75 0.92
CA ASP A 233 20.61 5.54 -0.43
C ASP A 233 19.67 4.68 -1.30
N ARG A 234 19.03 3.65 -0.71
CA ARG A 234 18.03 2.83 -1.38
C ARG A 234 16.71 3.57 -1.58
N MET A 235 16.31 4.44 -0.65
CA MET A 235 15.13 5.30 -0.80
C MET A 235 15.32 6.25 -1.98
N GLU A 236 16.48 6.91 -2.07
CA GLU A 236 16.86 7.79 -3.18
C GLU A 236 16.94 7.04 -4.51
N GLN A 237 17.43 5.79 -4.51
CA GLN A 237 17.44 4.95 -5.69
C GLN A 237 16.02 4.55 -6.13
N ASN A 238 15.18 4.10 -5.20
CA ASN A 238 13.84 3.64 -5.48
C ASN A 238 12.99 4.76 -6.09
N ILE A 239 13.02 5.98 -5.53
CA ILE A 239 12.22 7.11 -6.04
C ILE A 239 12.71 7.61 -7.41
N ASN A 240 13.90 7.24 -7.85
CA ASN A 240 14.47 7.63 -9.14
C ASN A 240 14.07 6.67 -10.27
N VAL A 241 12.76 6.56 -10.54
CA VAL A 241 12.16 5.66 -11.55
C VAL A 241 11.36 6.40 -12.62
N TRP A 242 11.38 7.74 -12.61
CA TRP A 242 10.54 8.57 -13.47
C TRP A 242 11.25 9.05 -14.74
N ASP A 243 12.54 8.80 -14.88
CA ASP A 243 13.42 9.26 -15.95
C ASP A 243 13.65 8.21 -17.06
N PHE A 244 12.96 7.06 -17.00
CA PHE A 244 13.00 6.01 -18.01
C PHE A 244 11.65 5.33 -18.17
N GLU A 245 11.48 4.63 -19.29
CA GLU A 245 10.29 3.87 -19.62
C GLU A 245 10.69 2.50 -20.18
N LEU A 246 10.06 1.44 -19.67
CA LEU A 246 10.25 0.07 -20.16
C LEU A 246 9.56 -0.08 -21.51
N SER A 247 10.24 -0.69 -22.48
CA SER A 247 9.65 -0.99 -23.78
C SER A 247 8.57 -2.07 -23.69
N ALA A 248 7.76 -2.20 -24.74
CA ALA A 248 6.75 -3.26 -24.80
C ALA A 248 7.39 -4.68 -24.73
N GLU A 249 8.59 -4.83 -25.30
CA GLU A 249 9.35 -6.08 -25.23
C GLU A 249 9.82 -6.36 -23.80
N ASP A 250 10.28 -5.34 -23.08
CA ASP A 250 10.70 -5.48 -21.68
C ASP A 250 9.50 -5.85 -20.79
N MET A 251 8.35 -5.21 -20.99
CA MET A 251 7.11 -5.55 -20.29
C MET A 251 6.70 -7.02 -20.57
N ALA A 252 6.81 -7.46 -21.83
CA ALA A 252 6.50 -8.83 -22.22
C ALA A 252 7.49 -9.86 -21.63
N GLU A 253 8.77 -9.51 -21.47
CA GLU A 253 9.73 -10.39 -20.81
C GLU A 253 9.45 -10.51 -19.31
N ILE A 254 9.06 -9.42 -18.64
CA ILE A 254 8.68 -9.45 -17.23
C ILE A 254 7.37 -10.24 -17.03
N ALA A 255 6.42 -10.13 -17.97
CA ALA A 255 5.17 -10.88 -17.91
C ALA A 255 5.37 -12.41 -17.85
N LYS A 256 6.46 -12.93 -18.40
CA LYS A 256 6.79 -14.37 -18.33
C LYS A 256 7.24 -14.85 -16.96
N LEU A 257 7.49 -13.94 -16.02
CA LEU A 257 7.94 -14.28 -14.66
C LEU A 257 6.78 -14.61 -13.73
N ASP A 258 5.53 -14.40 -14.15
CA ASP A 258 4.35 -14.61 -13.32
C ASP A 258 4.21 -16.09 -12.93
N LEU A 259 4.07 -16.35 -11.65
CA LEU A 259 3.80 -17.68 -11.09
C LEU A 259 2.29 -17.96 -10.98
N GLY A 260 1.45 -16.91 -11.08
CA GLY A 260 0.00 -16.99 -10.95
C GLY A 260 -0.48 -17.24 -9.52
N HIS A 261 0.39 -17.19 -8.51
CA HIS A 261 0.06 -17.34 -7.09
C HIS A 261 1.07 -16.65 -6.19
N SER A 262 0.65 -16.35 -4.97
CA SER A 262 1.54 -15.85 -3.93
C SER A 262 2.40 -16.97 -3.33
N GLU A 263 3.65 -16.66 -3.04
CA GLU A 263 4.55 -17.48 -2.22
C GLU A 263 4.88 -16.80 -0.88
N ILE A 264 4.27 -15.64 -0.61
CA ILE A 264 4.45 -14.89 0.64
C ILE A 264 3.33 -15.24 1.61
N VAL A 265 2.07 -15.14 1.18
CA VAL A 265 0.89 -15.45 2.00
C VAL A 265 -0.19 -16.16 1.18
N ASN A 266 -0.99 -16.97 1.85
CA ASN A 266 -2.19 -17.55 1.26
C ASN A 266 -3.43 -17.10 2.05
N HIS A 267 -4.18 -16.16 1.49
CA HIS A 267 -5.40 -15.63 2.12
C HIS A 267 -6.56 -16.65 2.15
N ASP A 268 -6.48 -17.72 1.37
CA ASP A 268 -7.46 -18.81 1.39
C ASP A 268 -7.07 -19.94 2.37
N ASP A 269 -5.91 -19.82 3.06
CA ASP A 269 -5.52 -20.78 4.09
C ASP A 269 -6.23 -20.49 5.42
N PRO A 270 -7.05 -21.45 5.94
CA PRO A 270 -7.69 -21.32 7.24
C PRO A 270 -6.71 -21.12 8.40
N ALA A 271 -5.50 -21.68 8.34
CA ALA A 271 -4.49 -21.51 9.37
C ALA A 271 -3.96 -20.07 9.39
N PHE A 272 -3.74 -19.47 8.23
CA PHE A 272 -3.36 -18.06 8.10
C PHE A 272 -4.47 -17.13 8.63
N THR A 273 -5.73 -17.37 8.24
CA THR A 273 -6.88 -16.64 8.76
C THR A 273 -6.96 -16.71 10.29
N LYS A 274 -6.81 -17.91 10.87
CA LYS A 274 -6.82 -18.09 12.32
C LYS A 274 -5.67 -17.36 13.02
N MET A 275 -4.50 -17.38 12.43
CA MET A 275 -3.32 -16.66 12.93
C MET A 275 -3.58 -15.15 12.99
N LEU A 276 -4.14 -14.56 11.93
CA LEU A 276 -4.43 -13.12 11.87
C LEU A 276 -5.50 -12.70 12.89
N HIS A 277 -6.53 -13.50 13.11
CA HIS A 277 -7.51 -13.25 14.17
C HIS A 277 -6.92 -13.37 15.59
N GLY A 278 -5.85 -14.16 15.75
CA GLY A 278 -5.11 -14.30 17.01
C GLY A 278 -4.17 -13.12 17.31
N LEU A 279 -3.79 -12.35 16.31
CA LEU A 279 -2.86 -11.22 16.47
C LEU A 279 -3.60 -10.04 17.09
N LYS A 280 -3.26 -9.72 18.35
CA LYS A 280 -3.79 -8.58 19.09
C LYS A 280 -2.87 -7.38 18.94
N VAL A 281 -3.43 -6.22 18.59
CA VAL A 281 -2.71 -4.95 18.45
C VAL A 281 -3.01 -3.99 19.59
N HIS A 282 -4.03 -4.31 20.40
CA HIS A 282 -4.38 -3.62 21.65
C HIS A 282 -5.11 -4.58 22.60
N GLU A 283 -5.30 -4.19 23.86
CA GLU A 283 -6.02 -4.95 24.89
C GLU A 283 -7.54 -5.03 24.63
#